data_8e5f8dce0c4dbc2d2eb94e4d6ebdaf72
#
_entry.id   8e5f8dce0c4dbc2d2eb94e4d6ebdaf72
#
_cell.length_a   1.000
_cell.length_b   1.000
_cell.length_c   1.000
_cell.angle_alpha   90.00
_cell.angle_beta   90.00
_cell.angle_gamma   90.00
#
_symmetry.space_group_name_H-M   'P 1'
#
loop_
_entity.id
_entity.type
_entity.pdbx_description
1 polymer ?
#
loop_
_entity_poly.entity_id
_entity_poly.type
_entity_poly.pdbx_seq_one_letter_code
_entity_poly.pdbx_strand_id
1 'polypeptide(L)'
;MEKIMDFEPGIYEDLDYSTYDSIPAWRSHDLTAIAKCPYTWKYGVFNESPALLEGRVQHSVFLEHHKFFDEYAIQPAVDRRTKAGKAEYAEWLEDVGDRTPVKQDLYDLCMERREIVSDYIPKQSDHVELTICFMWNNQQCKGKLDWHTGTDIWDLKTCRDASPRGFRSAINTFKYHQQAAFYLAGCRAVGLPTEKFYFLAQEKTHPYPFAVYTLSDEAVAYGDAQNEQAMATGLRCKEQDLYLPYDV
;
A
#
# COMPACT_ATOMS: atom_id res chain seq x y z
N MET A 1 21.23 -15.12 1.58
CA MET A 1 20.08 -15.92 2.06
C MET A 1 19.12 -14.95 2.70
N GLU A 2 18.00 -14.67 2.02
CA GLU A 2 16.92 -13.87 2.59
C GLU A 2 16.42 -14.60 3.85
N LYS A 3 16.30 -13.86 4.94
CA LYS A 3 15.83 -14.39 6.21
C LYS A 3 14.30 -14.46 6.12
N ILE A 4 13.76 -15.63 5.80
CA ILE A 4 12.31 -15.85 5.86
C ILE A 4 11.91 -15.72 7.33
N MET A 5 11.02 -14.78 7.61
CA MET A 5 10.46 -14.61 8.94
C MET A 5 9.29 -15.58 9.12
N ASP A 6 9.33 -16.39 10.17
CA ASP A 6 8.17 -17.19 10.56
C ASP A 6 7.01 -16.28 10.97
N PHE A 7 5.79 -16.74 10.71
CA PHE A 7 4.61 -15.99 11.10
C PHE A 7 4.40 -16.07 12.62
N GLU A 8 4.37 -14.90 13.26
CA GLU A 8 3.94 -14.74 14.65
C GLU A 8 2.90 -13.60 14.72
N PRO A 9 1.74 -13.81 15.40
CA PRO A 9 0.80 -12.71 15.62
C PRO A 9 1.43 -11.62 16.49
N GLY A 10 1.26 -10.36 16.10
CA GLY A 10 1.82 -9.24 16.84
C GLY A 10 1.90 -7.95 16.02
N ILE A 11 2.51 -6.96 16.64
CA ILE A 11 2.75 -5.63 16.10
C ILE A 11 4.26 -5.50 15.88
N TYR A 12 4.67 -5.06 14.70
CA TYR A 12 6.07 -4.93 14.31
C TYR A 12 6.34 -3.53 13.79
N GLU A 13 7.18 -2.81 14.50
CA GLU A 13 7.70 -1.51 14.10
C GLU A 13 8.93 -1.70 13.22
N ASP A 14 9.18 -0.77 12.32
CA ASP A 14 10.38 -0.72 11.48
C ASP A 14 10.70 -2.00 10.69
N LEU A 15 9.68 -2.80 10.37
CA LEU A 15 9.87 -3.99 9.56
C LEU A 15 10.09 -3.59 8.08
N ASP A 16 11.26 -3.90 7.54
CA ASP A 16 11.55 -3.65 6.13
C ASP A 16 10.62 -4.42 5.21
N TYR A 17 10.44 -3.87 3.98
CA TYR A 17 9.46 -4.42 3.04
C TYR A 17 9.81 -5.85 2.60
N SER A 18 11.09 -6.20 2.47
CA SER A 18 11.51 -7.53 2.03
C SER A 18 11.16 -8.59 3.09
N THR A 19 11.41 -8.27 4.35
CA THR A 19 11.01 -9.12 5.49
C THR A 19 9.49 -9.21 5.59
N TYR A 20 8.76 -8.08 5.49
CA TYR A 20 7.30 -8.08 5.45
C TYR A 20 6.77 -8.97 4.31
N ASP A 21 7.30 -8.83 3.10
CA ASP A 21 6.82 -9.61 1.95
C ASP A 21 7.06 -11.11 2.14
N SER A 22 8.15 -11.50 2.77
CA SER A 22 8.52 -12.90 3.04
C SER A 22 7.59 -13.63 4.02
N ILE A 23 6.82 -12.93 4.86
CA ILE A 23 5.90 -13.55 5.83
C ILE A 23 4.78 -14.28 5.08
N PRO A 24 4.57 -15.60 5.30
CA PRO A 24 3.56 -16.37 4.59
C PRO A 24 2.16 -16.14 5.17
N ALA A 25 1.52 -15.04 4.79
CA ALA A 25 0.22 -14.63 5.32
C ALA A 25 -0.64 -13.94 4.25
N TRP A 26 -1.97 -14.00 4.41
CA TRP A 26 -2.91 -13.30 3.56
C TRP A 26 -2.83 -11.80 3.74
N ARG A 27 -2.97 -11.07 2.66
CA ARG A 27 -3.00 -9.60 2.63
C ARG A 27 -4.35 -9.11 2.11
N SER A 28 -4.72 -7.88 2.44
CA SER A 28 -5.95 -7.26 1.95
C SER A 28 -6.07 -7.34 0.41
N HIS A 29 -4.97 -7.11 -0.33
CA HIS A 29 -5.01 -7.16 -1.78
C HIS A 29 -5.20 -8.58 -2.35
N ASP A 30 -4.81 -9.65 -1.63
CA ASP A 30 -5.11 -11.01 -2.04
C ASP A 30 -6.63 -11.23 -2.07
N LEU A 31 -7.33 -10.76 -1.03
CA LEU A 31 -8.79 -10.87 -0.92
C LEU A 31 -9.49 -10.09 -2.03
N THR A 32 -9.03 -8.87 -2.31
CA THR A 32 -9.60 -8.07 -3.40
C THR A 32 -9.33 -8.66 -4.78
N ALA A 33 -8.16 -9.28 -4.98
CA ALA A 33 -7.79 -9.95 -6.22
C ALA A 33 -8.63 -11.22 -6.44
N ILE A 34 -8.84 -12.03 -5.38
CA ILE A 34 -9.69 -13.23 -5.41
C ILE A 34 -11.14 -12.85 -5.70
N ALA A 35 -11.67 -11.82 -5.00
CA ALA A 35 -13.02 -11.33 -5.22
C ALA A 35 -13.25 -10.86 -6.67
N LYS A 36 -12.20 -10.40 -7.33
CA LYS A 36 -12.23 -10.00 -8.74
C LYS A 36 -12.14 -11.20 -9.68
N CYS A 37 -11.13 -12.06 -9.49
CA CYS A 37 -10.88 -13.22 -10.36
C CYS A 37 -9.82 -14.13 -9.73
N PRO A 38 -10.18 -15.32 -9.21
CA PRO A 38 -9.24 -16.29 -8.65
C PRO A 38 -8.13 -16.70 -9.61
N TYR A 39 -8.44 -16.83 -10.89
CA TYR A 39 -7.47 -17.17 -11.94
C TYR A 39 -6.37 -16.09 -12.04
N THR A 40 -6.76 -14.83 -12.10
CA THR A 40 -5.81 -13.72 -12.15
C THR A 40 -4.99 -13.60 -10.85
N TRP A 41 -5.59 -13.87 -9.69
CA TRP A 41 -4.85 -13.91 -8.44
C TRP A 41 -3.73 -14.96 -8.45
N LYS A 42 -4.00 -16.16 -8.99
CA LYS A 42 -3.03 -17.26 -9.01
C LYS A 42 -1.95 -17.11 -10.08
N TYR A 43 -2.36 -16.72 -11.30
CA TYR A 43 -1.49 -16.78 -12.50
C TYR A 43 -1.10 -15.39 -13.02
N GLY A 44 -1.65 -14.35 -12.46
CA GLY A 44 -1.34 -12.98 -12.86
C GLY A 44 0.12 -12.63 -12.59
N VAL A 45 0.79 -12.03 -13.57
CA VAL A 45 2.14 -11.51 -13.40
C VAL A 45 2.04 -10.07 -12.94
N PHE A 46 2.66 -9.78 -11.81
CA PHE A 46 2.80 -8.40 -11.35
C PHE A 46 3.87 -7.70 -12.17
N ASN A 47 3.46 -6.69 -12.93
CA ASN A 47 4.38 -5.83 -13.66
C ASN A 47 4.46 -4.47 -12.97
N GLU A 48 5.65 -4.02 -12.68
CA GLU A 48 5.86 -2.66 -12.21
C GLU A 48 5.47 -1.66 -13.29
N SER A 49 4.67 -0.68 -12.92
CA SER A 49 4.27 0.41 -13.81
C SER A 49 4.77 1.76 -13.26
N PRO A 50 4.94 2.78 -14.13
CA PRO A 50 5.28 4.12 -13.67
C PRO A 50 4.31 4.66 -12.60
N ALA A 51 3.04 4.30 -12.68
CA ALA A 51 2.03 4.70 -11.70
C ALA A 51 2.21 4.03 -10.33
N LEU A 52 2.71 2.78 -10.30
CA LEU A 52 3.04 2.08 -9.06
C LEU A 52 4.30 2.65 -8.42
N LEU A 53 5.33 2.93 -9.24
CA LEU A 53 6.54 3.60 -8.77
C LEU A 53 6.20 4.98 -8.18
N GLU A 54 5.38 5.79 -8.88
CA GLU A 54 4.89 7.08 -8.36
C GLU A 54 4.21 6.92 -7.01
N GLY A 55 3.32 5.92 -6.87
CA GLY A 55 2.64 5.63 -5.61
C GLY A 55 3.61 5.30 -4.47
N ARG A 56 4.60 4.42 -4.71
CA ARG A 56 5.61 4.06 -3.71
C ARG A 56 6.49 5.24 -3.31
N VAL A 57 6.96 6.02 -4.30
CA VAL A 57 7.75 7.24 -4.04
C VAL A 57 6.94 8.23 -3.20
N GLN A 58 5.65 8.42 -3.53
CA GLN A 58 4.80 9.29 -2.75
C GLN A 58 4.60 8.78 -1.31
N HIS A 59 4.35 7.47 -1.11
CA HIS A 59 4.27 6.89 0.23
C HIS A 59 5.56 7.13 1.02
N SER A 60 6.73 6.79 0.48
CA SER A 60 8.02 7.02 1.16
C SER A 60 8.24 8.49 1.51
N VAL A 61 7.95 9.42 0.58
CA VAL A 61 8.07 10.88 0.85
C VAL A 61 7.09 11.34 1.93
N PHE A 62 5.87 10.82 1.98
CA PHE A 62 4.84 11.25 2.94
C PHE A 62 5.03 10.64 4.32
N LEU A 63 5.33 9.36 4.37
CA LEU A 63 5.35 8.56 5.59
C LEU A 63 6.72 8.59 6.27
N GLU A 64 7.77 8.28 5.51
CA GLU A 64 9.12 8.07 6.04
C GLU A 64 10.17 8.84 5.23
N HIS A 65 9.95 10.13 5.01
CA HIS A 65 10.87 10.96 4.22
C HIS A 65 12.34 10.86 4.66
N HIS A 66 12.58 10.65 5.95
CA HIS A 66 13.92 10.47 6.51
C HIS A 66 14.63 9.18 6.03
N LYS A 67 13.86 8.15 5.60
CA LYS A 67 14.39 6.89 5.03
C LYS A 67 14.40 6.90 3.50
N PHE A 68 13.89 7.96 2.85
CA PHE A 68 13.74 8.00 1.40
C PHE A 68 15.03 7.65 0.66
N PHE A 69 16.15 8.23 1.06
CA PHE A 69 17.43 8.00 0.39
C PHE A 69 18.09 6.66 0.72
N ASP A 70 17.56 5.91 1.65
CA ASP A 70 17.97 4.52 1.92
C ASP A 70 17.39 3.57 0.86
N GLU A 71 16.18 3.86 0.36
CA GLU A 71 15.43 3.03 -0.59
C GLU A 71 15.53 3.54 -2.04
N TYR A 72 15.71 4.85 -2.23
CA TYR A 72 15.67 5.50 -3.53
C TYR A 72 16.93 6.31 -3.80
N ALA A 73 17.33 6.40 -5.08
CA ALA A 73 18.42 7.20 -5.54
C ALA A 73 17.97 8.15 -6.65
N ILE A 74 18.24 9.44 -6.50
CA ILE A 74 17.88 10.44 -7.51
C ILE A 74 18.81 10.31 -8.70
N GLN A 75 18.21 10.15 -9.90
CA GLN A 75 18.95 10.03 -11.15
C GLN A 75 19.65 11.35 -11.50
N PRO A 76 20.91 11.30 -11.96
CA PRO A 76 21.60 12.51 -12.42
C PRO A 76 20.94 13.08 -13.68
N ALA A 77 20.95 14.40 -13.81
CA ALA A 77 20.41 15.13 -14.96
C ALA A 77 21.37 15.08 -16.16
N VAL A 78 21.61 13.90 -16.73
CA VAL A 78 22.55 13.66 -17.83
C VAL A 78 21.82 13.33 -19.13
N ASP A 79 22.35 13.80 -20.27
CA ASP A 79 21.83 13.41 -21.61
C ASP A 79 22.33 12.02 -21.99
N ARG A 80 21.56 11.00 -21.70
CA ARG A 80 21.82 9.58 -21.99
C ARG A 80 21.87 9.23 -23.47
N ARG A 81 21.67 10.19 -24.40
CA ARG A 81 21.89 10.00 -25.85
C ARG A 81 23.36 10.17 -26.23
N THR A 82 24.11 10.92 -25.43
CA THR A 82 25.56 11.15 -25.64
C THR A 82 26.40 10.01 -25.04
N LYS A 83 27.65 9.84 -25.58
CA LYS A 83 28.60 8.86 -25.03
C LYS A 83 29.00 9.23 -23.60
N ALA A 84 29.23 10.51 -23.32
CA ALA A 84 29.61 11.02 -22.01
C ALA A 84 28.47 10.78 -20.99
N GLY A 85 27.23 11.19 -21.32
CA GLY A 85 26.13 11.01 -20.42
C GLY A 85 25.74 9.53 -20.16
N LYS A 86 26.01 8.64 -21.14
CA LYS A 86 25.87 7.18 -20.88
C LYS A 86 26.93 6.68 -19.89
N ALA A 87 28.16 7.15 -20.00
CA ALA A 87 29.24 6.76 -19.10
C ALA A 87 28.97 7.26 -17.67
N GLU A 88 28.61 8.54 -17.54
CA GLU A 88 28.26 9.15 -16.26
C GLU A 88 27.08 8.46 -15.59
N TYR A 89 26.05 8.11 -16.37
CA TYR A 89 24.90 7.38 -15.84
C TYR A 89 25.27 5.93 -15.41
N ALA A 90 26.18 5.29 -16.14
CA ALA A 90 26.65 3.95 -15.79
C ALA A 90 27.49 3.96 -14.50
N GLU A 91 28.37 4.94 -14.33
CA GLU A 91 29.13 5.14 -13.10
C GLU A 91 28.21 5.40 -11.91
N TRP A 92 27.21 6.26 -12.08
CA TRP A 92 26.21 6.51 -11.05
C TRP A 92 25.42 5.23 -10.68
N LEU A 93 25.10 4.36 -11.64
CA LEU A 93 24.39 3.10 -11.36
C LEU A 93 25.20 2.13 -10.49
N GLU A 94 26.54 2.18 -10.56
CA GLU A 94 27.39 1.36 -9.68
C GLU A 94 27.28 1.81 -8.21
N ASP A 95 27.06 3.11 -7.97
CA ASP A 95 26.88 3.68 -6.64
C ASP A 95 25.45 3.52 -6.09
N VAL A 96 24.46 3.27 -6.95
CA VAL A 96 23.06 3.15 -6.55
C VAL A 96 22.83 1.91 -5.67
N GLY A 97 23.53 0.81 -5.96
CA GLY A 97 23.34 -0.47 -5.27
C GLY A 97 21.91 -0.98 -5.45
N ASP A 98 21.29 -1.42 -4.36
CA ASP A 98 19.92 -1.98 -4.35
C ASP A 98 18.81 -0.91 -4.34
N ARG A 99 19.18 0.39 -4.30
CA ARG A 99 18.20 1.47 -4.27
C ARG A 99 17.47 1.62 -5.61
N THR A 100 16.21 1.99 -5.56
CA THR A 100 15.40 2.23 -6.76
C THR A 100 15.73 3.59 -7.39
N PRO A 101 16.14 3.65 -8.67
CA PRO A 101 16.37 4.91 -9.39
C PRO A 101 15.09 5.72 -9.57
N VAL A 102 15.08 6.98 -9.13
CA VAL A 102 13.95 7.91 -9.23
C VAL A 102 14.39 9.20 -9.94
N LYS A 103 13.56 9.72 -10.82
CA LYS A 103 13.79 11.03 -11.44
C LYS A 103 13.60 12.15 -10.41
N GLN A 104 14.41 13.21 -10.52
CA GLN A 104 14.28 14.41 -9.70
C GLN A 104 12.86 14.99 -9.79
N ASP A 105 12.30 15.11 -11.01
CA ASP A 105 10.96 15.67 -11.22
C ASP A 105 9.88 14.92 -10.44
N LEU A 106 10.00 13.58 -10.31
CA LEU A 106 9.04 12.78 -9.55
C LEU A 106 9.19 13.02 -8.04
N TYR A 107 10.40 13.11 -7.55
CA TYR A 107 10.66 13.44 -6.15
C TYR A 107 10.10 14.82 -5.79
N ASP A 108 10.43 15.84 -6.59
CA ASP A 108 9.98 17.22 -6.40
C ASP A 108 8.45 17.31 -6.43
N LEU A 109 7.81 16.59 -7.35
CA LEU A 109 6.36 16.48 -7.43
C LEU A 109 5.75 15.89 -6.15
N CYS A 110 6.36 14.84 -5.60
CA CYS A 110 5.89 14.22 -4.36
C CYS A 110 6.09 15.15 -3.15
N MET A 111 7.18 15.91 -3.12
CA MET A 111 7.42 16.94 -2.10
C MET A 111 6.41 18.08 -2.16
N GLU A 112 6.09 18.59 -3.36
CA GLU A 112 5.05 19.60 -3.57
C GLU A 112 3.68 19.11 -3.07
N ARG A 113 3.29 17.89 -3.45
CA ARG A 113 2.04 17.27 -2.99
C ARG A 113 1.98 17.10 -1.47
N ARG A 114 3.09 16.70 -0.85
CA ARG A 114 3.19 16.56 0.60
C ARG A 114 3.00 17.89 1.31
N GLU A 115 3.61 18.95 0.81
CA GLU A 115 3.51 20.30 1.39
C GLU A 115 2.06 20.79 1.40
N ILE A 116 1.32 20.57 0.31
CA ILE A 116 -0.09 20.98 0.20
C ILE A 116 -0.97 20.35 1.27
N VAL A 117 -0.69 19.13 1.69
CA VAL A 117 -1.49 18.41 2.71
C VAL A 117 -0.79 18.35 4.07
N SER A 118 0.30 19.08 4.25
CA SER A 118 1.15 18.99 5.45
C SER A 118 0.41 19.19 6.77
N ASP A 119 -0.63 20.04 6.77
CA ASP A 119 -1.45 20.28 7.96
C ASP A 119 -2.46 19.16 8.26
N TYR A 120 -2.70 18.28 7.30
CA TYR A 120 -3.63 17.15 7.40
C TYR A 120 -2.92 15.81 7.61
N ILE A 121 -1.60 15.75 7.39
CA ILE A 121 -0.79 14.59 7.77
C ILE A 121 -0.78 14.49 9.30
N PRO A 122 -1.05 13.32 9.86
CA PRO A 122 -0.99 13.13 11.31
C PRO A 122 0.37 13.51 11.87
N LYS A 123 0.41 14.59 12.70
CA LYS A 123 1.65 15.12 13.27
C LYS A 123 2.13 14.36 14.52
N GLN A 124 1.21 13.64 15.15
CA GLN A 124 1.45 12.80 16.33
C GLN A 124 0.90 11.41 16.01
N SER A 125 1.54 10.74 15.05
CA SER A 125 1.28 9.32 14.84
C SER A 125 2.07 8.53 15.86
N ASP A 126 1.41 7.61 16.54
CA ASP A 126 2.07 6.68 17.46
C ASP A 126 2.93 5.71 16.63
N HIS A 127 2.46 5.37 15.42
CA HIS A 127 3.16 4.46 14.53
C HIS A 127 3.01 4.91 13.05
N VAL A 128 4.08 4.70 12.28
CA VAL A 128 4.14 4.91 10.84
C VAL A 128 4.63 3.63 10.18
N GLU A 129 4.03 3.25 9.03
CA GLU A 129 4.39 2.02 8.32
C GLU A 129 4.34 0.77 9.22
N LEU A 130 3.36 0.74 10.14
CA LEU A 130 3.23 -0.30 11.14
C LEU A 130 2.78 -1.62 10.53
N THR A 131 3.57 -2.67 10.72
CA THR A 131 3.18 -4.02 10.32
C THR A 131 2.39 -4.69 11.46
N ILE A 132 1.25 -5.27 11.11
CA ILE A 132 0.47 -6.14 11.98
C ILE A 132 0.38 -7.55 11.37
N CYS A 133 0.66 -8.57 12.18
CA CYS A 133 0.42 -9.97 11.85
C CYS A 133 -0.66 -10.51 12.78
N PHE A 134 -1.71 -11.10 12.23
CA PHE A 134 -2.86 -11.50 13.03
C PHE A 134 -3.54 -12.76 12.51
N MET A 135 -4.26 -13.43 13.40
CA MET A 135 -5.13 -14.53 13.00
C MET A 135 -6.53 -14.00 12.70
N TRP A 136 -7.06 -14.32 11.54
CA TRP A 136 -8.42 -14.01 11.14
C TRP A 136 -9.06 -15.23 10.47
N ASN A 137 -10.22 -15.67 10.99
CA ASN A 137 -10.90 -16.89 10.53
C ASN A 137 -9.95 -18.13 10.44
N ASN A 138 -9.10 -18.30 11.45
CA ASN A 138 -8.05 -19.34 11.51
C ASN A 138 -7.00 -19.27 10.39
N GLN A 139 -6.87 -18.13 9.72
CA GLN A 139 -5.87 -17.90 8.71
C GLN A 139 -4.86 -16.87 9.19
N GLN A 140 -3.59 -17.07 8.82
CA GLN A 140 -2.52 -16.11 9.03
C GLN A 140 -2.71 -14.92 8.09
N CYS A 141 -2.79 -13.72 8.63
CA CYS A 141 -3.01 -12.48 7.91
C CYS A 141 -1.94 -11.45 8.29
N LYS A 142 -1.61 -10.56 7.36
CA LYS A 142 -0.71 -9.44 7.60
C LYS A 142 -1.21 -8.17 6.93
N GLY A 143 -0.88 -7.04 7.53
CA GLY A 143 -1.14 -5.72 6.96
C GLY A 143 -0.06 -4.74 7.34
N LYS A 144 0.08 -3.66 6.56
CA LYS A 144 0.97 -2.56 6.83
C LYS A 144 0.13 -1.28 6.83
N LEU A 145 0.10 -0.58 7.97
CA LEU A 145 -0.70 0.62 8.17
C LEU A 145 0.16 1.83 7.86
N ASP A 146 -0.33 2.76 7.05
CA ASP A 146 0.40 3.99 6.72
C ASP A 146 0.65 4.82 7.98
N TRP A 147 -0.40 5.16 8.73
CA TRP A 147 -0.31 5.79 10.06
C TRP A 147 -1.33 5.19 11.02
N HIS A 148 -0.94 5.06 12.27
CA HIS A 148 -1.85 4.81 13.38
C HIS A 148 -1.68 5.92 14.43
N THR A 149 -2.77 6.55 14.84
CA THR A 149 -2.76 7.71 15.74
C THR A 149 -3.80 7.53 16.83
N GLY A 150 -3.39 7.30 18.07
CA GLY A 150 -4.31 7.04 19.17
C GLY A 150 -5.22 5.84 18.88
N THR A 151 -6.40 6.09 18.31
CA THR A 151 -7.40 5.08 17.95
C THR A 151 -7.76 5.08 16.47
N ASP A 152 -7.00 5.77 15.62
CA ASP A 152 -7.37 5.95 14.22
C ASP A 152 -6.29 5.43 13.27
N ILE A 153 -6.72 4.72 12.23
CA ILE A 153 -5.88 4.41 11.07
C ILE A 153 -6.06 5.51 10.03
N TRP A 154 -4.95 5.97 9.47
CA TRP A 154 -4.93 6.86 8.32
C TRP A 154 -4.20 6.19 7.17
N ASP A 155 -4.73 6.33 5.98
CA ASP A 155 -4.23 5.68 4.77
C ASP A 155 -4.19 6.69 3.61
N LEU A 156 -3.01 6.82 3.00
CA LEU A 156 -2.76 7.75 1.91
C LEU A 156 -3.24 7.17 0.59
N LYS A 157 -4.11 7.88 -0.11
CA LYS A 157 -4.59 7.49 -1.44
C LYS A 157 -4.33 8.58 -2.46
N THR A 158 -3.55 8.26 -3.50
CA THR A 158 -3.55 9.07 -4.70
C THR A 158 -4.70 8.66 -5.61
N CYS A 159 -5.46 9.62 -6.09
CA CYS A 159 -6.62 9.36 -6.92
C CYS A 159 -6.69 10.28 -8.15
N ARG A 160 -7.60 9.99 -9.05
CA ARG A 160 -7.87 10.81 -10.22
C ARG A 160 -8.81 11.98 -9.90
N ASP A 161 -9.72 11.76 -8.95
CA ASP A 161 -10.77 12.70 -8.56
C ASP A 161 -11.03 12.51 -7.06
N ALA A 162 -10.62 13.49 -6.26
CA ALA A 162 -10.80 13.50 -4.81
C ALA A 162 -12.15 14.08 -4.38
N SER A 163 -13.03 14.46 -5.30
CA SER A 163 -14.39 14.89 -4.95
C SER A 163 -15.18 13.74 -4.29
N PRO A 164 -16.23 14.03 -3.49
CA PRO A 164 -17.04 13.00 -2.86
C PRO A 164 -17.60 11.95 -3.82
N ARG A 165 -17.95 12.35 -5.04
CA ARG A 165 -18.42 11.43 -6.09
C ARG A 165 -17.29 10.60 -6.67
N GLY A 166 -16.16 11.23 -6.99
CA GLY A 166 -14.97 10.58 -7.57
C GLY A 166 -14.38 9.58 -6.61
N PHE A 167 -14.16 9.97 -5.35
CA PHE A 167 -13.56 9.09 -4.37
C PHE A 167 -14.50 7.94 -3.95
N ARG A 168 -15.82 8.15 -3.89
CA ARG A 168 -16.78 7.04 -3.73
C ARG A 168 -16.66 6.01 -4.85
N SER A 169 -16.48 6.48 -6.10
CA SER A 169 -16.23 5.58 -7.23
C SER A 169 -14.91 4.81 -7.06
N ALA A 170 -13.86 5.48 -6.58
CA ALA A 170 -12.57 4.85 -6.29
C ALA A 170 -12.69 3.78 -5.17
N ILE A 171 -13.39 4.07 -4.07
CA ILE A 171 -13.68 3.11 -2.98
C ILE A 171 -14.29 1.83 -3.56
N ASN A 172 -15.30 1.96 -4.42
CA ASN A 172 -15.96 0.80 -5.02
C ASN A 172 -15.07 0.05 -6.03
N THR A 173 -14.32 0.79 -6.85
CA THR A 173 -13.46 0.22 -7.90
C THR A 173 -12.28 -0.53 -7.32
N PHE A 174 -11.59 0.08 -6.34
CA PHE A 174 -10.38 -0.46 -5.72
C PHE A 174 -10.65 -1.22 -4.43
N LYS A 175 -11.93 -1.32 -4.03
CA LYS A 175 -12.35 -2.07 -2.84
C LYS A 175 -11.72 -1.55 -1.54
N TYR A 176 -11.57 -0.25 -1.39
CA TYR A 176 -10.96 0.36 -0.19
C TYR A 176 -11.74 0.04 1.09
N HIS A 177 -13.05 -0.18 1.00
CA HIS A 177 -13.86 -0.67 2.13
C HIS A 177 -13.45 -2.07 2.62
N GLN A 178 -13.00 -2.95 1.71
CA GLN A 178 -12.42 -4.25 2.10
C GLN A 178 -11.08 -4.07 2.81
N GLN A 179 -10.21 -3.18 2.32
CA GLN A 179 -8.94 -2.85 2.97
C GLN A 179 -9.15 -2.31 4.38
N ALA A 180 -10.04 -1.32 4.53
CA ALA A 180 -10.35 -0.72 5.82
C ALA A 180 -10.89 -1.76 6.82
N ALA A 181 -11.85 -2.59 6.41
CA ALA A 181 -12.40 -3.66 7.24
C ALA A 181 -11.32 -4.65 7.69
N PHE A 182 -10.44 -5.07 6.77
CA PHE A 182 -9.35 -5.99 7.04
C PHE A 182 -8.35 -5.44 8.06
N TYR A 183 -7.96 -4.16 7.94
CA TYR A 183 -7.02 -3.54 8.86
C TYR A 183 -7.65 -3.29 10.23
N LEU A 184 -8.91 -2.85 10.28
CA LEU A 184 -9.65 -2.72 11.54
C LEU A 184 -9.80 -4.06 12.28
N ALA A 185 -10.09 -5.14 11.54
CA ALA A 185 -10.13 -6.49 12.10
C ALA A 185 -8.75 -6.94 12.62
N GLY A 186 -7.70 -6.65 11.86
CA GLY A 186 -6.32 -6.95 12.24
C GLY A 186 -5.89 -6.24 13.51
N CYS A 187 -6.13 -4.94 13.63
CA CYS A 187 -5.83 -4.17 14.83
C CYS A 187 -6.55 -4.72 16.06
N ARG A 188 -7.85 -5.03 15.93
CA ARG A 188 -8.61 -5.67 17.02
C ARG A 188 -8.01 -7.01 17.44
N ALA A 189 -7.57 -7.82 16.48
CA ALA A 189 -7.01 -9.14 16.75
C ALA A 189 -5.67 -9.09 17.48
N VAL A 190 -4.85 -8.05 17.26
CA VAL A 190 -3.57 -7.85 17.96
C VAL A 190 -3.68 -6.95 19.20
N GLY A 191 -4.91 -6.54 19.54
CA GLY A 191 -5.16 -5.69 20.71
C GLY A 191 -4.69 -4.23 20.54
N LEU A 192 -4.50 -3.76 19.31
CA LEU A 192 -4.21 -2.37 19.00
C LEU A 192 -5.52 -1.56 19.02
N PRO A 193 -5.71 -0.60 19.95
CA PRO A 193 -6.94 0.17 20.03
C PRO A 193 -7.20 0.90 18.72
N THR A 194 -8.34 0.61 18.07
CA THR A 194 -8.65 1.21 16.78
C THR A 194 -10.16 1.36 16.59
N GLU A 195 -10.62 2.57 16.32
CA GLU A 195 -12.02 2.93 16.18
C GLU A 195 -12.39 3.25 14.73
N LYS A 196 -11.55 4.09 14.06
CA LYS A 196 -11.88 4.62 12.73
C LYS A 196 -10.76 4.41 11.73
N PHE A 197 -11.19 4.42 10.47
CA PHE A 197 -10.29 4.39 9.32
C PHE A 197 -10.53 5.63 8.45
N TYR A 198 -9.47 6.40 8.23
CA TYR A 198 -9.48 7.60 7.41
C TYR A 198 -8.66 7.42 6.14
N PHE A 199 -9.16 7.98 5.05
CA PHE A 199 -8.42 8.11 3.80
C PHE A 199 -8.02 9.57 3.61
N LEU A 200 -6.74 9.85 3.46
CA LEU A 200 -6.24 11.11 2.93
C LEU A 200 -6.14 10.94 1.41
N ALA A 201 -7.18 11.37 0.70
CA ALA A 201 -7.27 11.25 -0.75
C ALA A 201 -6.75 12.51 -1.43
N GLN A 202 -5.72 12.39 -2.28
CA GLN A 202 -5.14 13.51 -3.02
C GLN A 202 -5.11 13.25 -4.51
N GLU A 203 -5.49 14.24 -5.31
CA GLU A 203 -5.41 14.15 -6.77
C GLU A 203 -3.97 14.21 -7.29
N LYS A 204 -3.76 13.53 -8.42
CA LYS A 204 -2.46 13.50 -9.09
C LYS A 204 -2.19 14.71 -9.97
N THR A 205 -3.22 15.50 -10.28
CA THR A 205 -3.17 16.64 -11.20
C THR A 205 -3.15 17.96 -10.43
N HIS A 206 -2.24 18.87 -10.78
CA HIS A 206 -2.21 20.22 -10.22
C HIS A 206 -3.58 20.92 -10.31
N PRO A 207 -4.02 21.63 -9.28
CA PRO A 207 -3.32 22.02 -8.03
C PRO A 207 -3.38 20.98 -6.89
N TYR A 208 -3.54 19.69 -7.19
CA TYR A 208 -3.56 18.55 -6.27
C TYR A 208 -4.62 18.65 -5.17
N PRO A 209 -5.90 18.87 -5.52
CA PRO A 209 -6.95 18.95 -4.52
C PRO A 209 -7.01 17.65 -3.72
N PHE A 210 -7.43 17.77 -2.47
CA PHE A 210 -7.47 16.66 -1.55
C PHE A 210 -8.71 16.72 -0.67
N ALA A 211 -9.05 15.58 -0.06
CA ALA A 211 -10.09 15.49 0.96
C ALA A 211 -9.79 14.34 1.92
N VAL A 212 -10.34 14.45 3.13
CA VAL A 212 -10.28 13.39 4.13
C VAL A 212 -11.65 12.70 4.18
N TYR A 213 -11.64 11.37 4.10
CA TYR A 213 -12.85 10.56 4.12
C TYR A 213 -12.76 9.49 5.19
N THR A 214 -13.90 9.12 5.74
CA THR A 214 -14.08 7.92 6.56
C THR A 214 -15.26 7.09 5.99
N LEU A 215 -15.35 5.85 6.39
CA LEU A 215 -16.43 4.95 6.01
C LEU A 215 -17.49 4.91 7.11
N SER A 216 -18.75 4.69 6.71
CA SER A 216 -19.79 4.32 7.66
C SER A 216 -19.58 2.88 8.17
N ASP A 217 -20.17 2.56 9.32
CA ASP A 217 -20.10 1.21 9.89
C ASP A 217 -20.68 0.17 8.94
N GLU A 218 -21.74 0.52 8.18
CA GLU A 218 -22.32 -0.37 7.17
C GLU A 218 -21.36 -0.64 6.02
N ALA A 219 -20.57 0.36 5.60
CA ALA A 219 -19.58 0.19 4.54
C ALA A 219 -18.43 -0.70 5.00
N VAL A 220 -18.01 -0.56 6.26
CA VAL A 220 -16.99 -1.43 6.88
C VAL A 220 -17.53 -2.84 7.01
N ALA A 221 -18.75 -3.03 7.54
CA ALA A 221 -19.39 -4.35 7.65
C ALA A 221 -19.58 -5.04 6.30
N TYR A 222 -19.92 -4.28 5.26
CA TYR A 222 -19.98 -4.79 3.89
C TYR A 222 -18.62 -5.25 3.37
N GLY A 223 -17.56 -4.48 3.65
CA GLY A 223 -16.19 -4.84 3.32
C GLY A 223 -15.74 -6.12 4.01
N ASP A 224 -16.09 -6.27 5.28
CA ASP A 224 -15.80 -7.47 6.09
C ASP A 224 -16.45 -8.72 5.51
N ALA A 225 -17.76 -8.66 5.23
CA ALA A 225 -18.48 -9.76 4.59
C ALA A 225 -17.89 -10.16 3.22
N GLN A 226 -17.45 -9.18 2.42
CA GLN A 226 -16.76 -9.46 1.16
C GLN A 226 -15.38 -10.11 1.37
N ASN A 227 -14.65 -9.72 2.41
CA ASN A 227 -13.38 -10.34 2.78
C ASN A 227 -13.57 -11.80 3.21
N GLU A 228 -14.59 -12.09 4.03
CA GLU A 228 -14.94 -13.47 4.42
C GLU A 228 -15.25 -14.34 3.20
N GLN A 229 -16.07 -13.84 2.28
CA GLN A 229 -16.39 -14.54 1.04
C GLN A 229 -15.16 -14.80 0.17
N ALA A 230 -14.30 -13.79 0.02
CA ALA A 230 -13.07 -13.91 -0.75
C ALA A 230 -12.11 -14.92 -0.12
N MET A 231 -11.92 -14.87 1.21
CA MET A 231 -11.11 -15.85 1.96
C MET A 231 -11.62 -17.27 1.74
N ALA A 232 -12.91 -17.51 1.93
CA ALA A 232 -13.53 -18.82 1.72
C ALA A 232 -13.34 -19.31 0.28
N THR A 233 -13.44 -18.42 -0.70
CA THR A 233 -13.18 -18.73 -2.12
C THR A 233 -11.72 -19.09 -2.34
N GLY A 234 -10.79 -18.30 -1.83
CA GLY A 234 -9.35 -18.54 -1.97
C GLY A 234 -8.91 -19.86 -1.32
N LEU A 235 -9.49 -20.21 -0.16
CA LEU A 235 -9.22 -21.48 0.51
C LEU A 235 -9.71 -22.67 -0.32
N ARG A 236 -10.93 -22.60 -0.86
CA ARG A 236 -11.44 -23.64 -1.79
C ARG A 236 -10.58 -23.78 -3.02
N CYS A 237 -10.14 -22.68 -3.62
CA CYS A 237 -9.24 -22.71 -4.77
C CYS A 237 -7.91 -23.41 -4.45
N LYS A 238 -7.34 -23.15 -3.27
CA LYS A 238 -6.10 -23.82 -2.81
C LYS A 238 -6.32 -25.32 -2.54
N GLU A 239 -7.42 -25.69 -1.88
CA GLU A 239 -7.75 -27.06 -1.53
C GLU A 239 -7.98 -27.94 -2.79
N GLN A 240 -8.67 -27.38 -3.78
CA GLN A 240 -9.02 -28.09 -5.02
C GLN A 240 -7.96 -27.92 -6.12
N ASP A 241 -6.98 -27.08 -5.92
CA ASP A 241 -6.03 -26.60 -6.94
C ASP A 241 -6.75 -26.15 -8.24
N LEU A 242 -7.91 -25.49 -8.06
CA LEU A 242 -8.77 -25.04 -9.14
C LEU A 242 -9.02 -23.53 -9.05
N TYR A 243 -8.55 -22.78 -10.01
CA TYR A 243 -8.64 -21.32 -10.08
C TYR A 243 -9.40 -20.95 -11.36
N LEU A 244 -10.69 -20.73 -11.23
CA LEU A 244 -11.53 -20.40 -12.38
C LEU A 244 -11.36 -18.93 -12.80
N PRO A 245 -11.45 -18.65 -14.12
CA PRO A 245 -11.58 -17.28 -14.61
C PRO A 245 -12.95 -16.71 -14.27
N TYR A 246 -13.36 -15.62 -14.92
CA TYR A 246 -14.71 -15.05 -14.73
C TYR A 246 -15.79 -16.09 -15.03
N ASP A 247 -16.84 -16.09 -14.19
CA ASP A 247 -18.06 -16.86 -14.49
C ASP A 247 -18.68 -16.28 -15.77
N VAL A 248 -18.99 -17.16 -16.73
CA VAL A 248 -19.60 -16.80 -18.04
C VAL A 248 -21.03 -17.33 -18.06
#